data_cf8d7231567e22eaa6572ef587d50d68
#
_entry.id   cf8d7231567e22eaa6572ef587d50d68
#
_cell.length_a   1.000
_cell.length_b   1.000
_cell.length_c   1.000
_cell.angle_alpha   90.00
_cell.angle_beta   90.00
_cell.angle_gamma   90.00
#
_symmetry.space_group_name_H-M   'P 1'
#
loop_
_entity.id
_entity.type
_entity.pdbx_description
1 polymer ?
#
loop_
_entity_poly.entity_id
_entity_poly.type
_entity_poly.pdbx_seq_one_letter_code
_entity_poly.pdbx_strand_id
1 'polypeptide(L)'
;MATTGKRLMLALLVPAAVIAAAAAILWQWPQMSPRSAELRALVVLLPLLPFALFVLVAVTGLRYGNVGLLLSAAALALCYAFLGPPGPGLSQSHPAVCAALFLLPLNIAVFSTLMRRRLKTAVGIGASAALGLQALLILGLCLVPVSALGSATSRHAPFLLPVYRFVAKVFAPALSLSGGPIPVAAAVCIAAVVLLLLVRFSLHRNALTAGLAGALAAAFLASAGSSSPMAETIYYTAAGVILAAAGIESSFTLAYTDELTGLPGRRRLDEELLNLGRRFALAMIDVDHFKRFNDRYGHDAGDQVLRMIAKKLGGLAGGGRAFRYGGEEFTAVFPGKDVDEALPYLERYRRQVASAGFVVRGKQRKKTGPEHRGKNGPPRERVVQVTVSIGLAGPKRGHSDPDRVLKLADQALYRAKNAGRNRIRVDA
;
A
#
# COMPACT_ATOMS: atom_id res chain seq x y z
N MET A 1 18.19 9.29 2.13
CA MET A 1 18.21 8.47 0.91
C MET A 1 18.57 7.00 1.15
N ALA A 2 19.57 6.68 1.97
CA ALA A 2 19.99 5.28 2.23
C ALA A 2 18.89 4.37 2.85
N THR A 3 18.03 4.90 3.73
CA THR A 3 16.94 4.14 4.37
C THR A 3 15.80 3.79 3.41
N THR A 4 15.50 4.67 2.46
CA THR A 4 14.44 4.45 1.46
C THR A 4 14.86 3.37 0.45
N GLY A 5 16.14 3.35 0.04
CA GLY A 5 16.68 2.32 -0.84
C GLY A 5 16.67 0.93 -0.21
N LYS A 6 17.03 0.81 1.07
CA LYS A 6 17.00 -0.46 1.81
C LYS A 6 15.56 -1.02 1.93
N ARG A 7 14.57 -0.18 2.23
CA ARG A 7 13.15 -0.61 2.30
C ARG A 7 12.63 -1.06 0.94
N LEU A 8 12.99 -0.37 -0.13
CA LEU A 8 12.59 -0.73 -1.49
C LEU A 8 13.15 -2.10 -1.90
N MET A 9 14.41 -2.34 -1.56
CA MET A 9 15.08 -3.62 -1.81
C MET A 9 14.43 -4.74 -1.01
N LEU A 10 14.09 -4.52 0.27
CA LEU A 10 13.37 -5.48 1.10
C LEU A 10 11.99 -5.83 0.55
N ALA A 11 11.24 -4.85 0.02
CA ALA A 11 9.91 -5.08 -0.54
C ALA A 11 9.89 -6.04 -1.75
N LEU A 12 11.00 -6.16 -2.49
CA LEU A 12 11.18 -7.14 -3.57
C LEU A 12 11.84 -8.43 -3.08
N LEU A 13 12.79 -8.33 -2.15
CA LEU A 13 13.52 -9.50 -1.65
C LEU A 13 12.63 -10.41 -0.80
N VAL A 14 11.71 -9.86 0.01
CA VAL A 14 10.82 -10.66 0.85
C VAL A 14 9.95 -11.61 0.01
N PRO A 15 9.20 -11.17 -1.01
CA PRO A 15 8.44 -12.09 -1.87
C PRO A 15 9.33 -13.14 -2.54
N ALA A 16 10.49 -12.75 -3.07
CA ALA A 16 11.41 -13.67 -3.73
C ALA A 16 11.97 -14.72 -2.76
N ALA A 17 12.36 -14.30 -1.55
CA ALA A 17 12.88 -15.20 -0.52
C ALA A 17 11.81 -16.19 -0.03
N VAL A 18 10.57 -15.73 0.15
CA VAL A 18 9.44 -16.58 0.56
C VAL A 18 9.12 -17.62 -0.52
N ILE A 19 9.10 -17.23 -1.80
CA ILE A 19 8.88 -18.17 -2.91
C ILE A 19 10.04 -19.18 -3.01
N ALA A 20 11.29 -18.73 -2.86
CA ALA A 20 12.46 -19.62 -2.86
C ALA A 20 12.41 -20.61 -1.69
N ALA A 21 12.02 -20.16 -0.49
CA ALA A 21 11.82 -21.04 0.67
C ALA A 21 10.72 -22.07 0.42
N ALA A 22 9.59 -21.66 -0.18
CA ALA A 22 8.52 -22.57 -0.57
C ALA A 22 9.01 -23.65 -1.55
N ALA A 23 9.77 -23.26 -2.57
CA ALA A 23 10.37 -24.19 -3.53
C ALA A 23 11.36 -25.15 -2.86
N ALA A 24 12.20 -24.67 -1.92
CA ALA A 24 13.14 -25.50 -1.17
C ALA A 24 12.42 -26.51 -0.27
N ILE A 25 11.35 -26.10 0.40
CA ILE A 25 10.51 -27.02 1.21
C ILE A 25 9.92 -28.12 0.31
N LEU A 26 9.40 -27.76 -0.86
CA LEU A 26 8.84 -28.73 -1.81
C LEU A 26 9.89 -29.70 -2.34
N TRP A 27 11.11 -29.22 -2.59
CA TRP A 27 12.24 -30.08 -3.01
C TRP A 27 12.56 -31.14 -1.96
N GLN A 28 12.54 -30.77 -0.67
CA GLN A 28 12.85 -31.66 0.44
C GLN A 28 11.64 -32.50 0.89
N TRP A 29 10.42 -32.12 0.52
CA TRP A 29 9.18 -32.74 0.98
C TRP A 29 9.13 -34.27 0.82
N PRO A 30 9.53 -34.88 -0.32
CA PRO A 30 9.52 -36.33 -0.47
C PRO A 30 10.43 -37.06 0.51
N GLN A 31 11.44 -36.37 1.03
CA GLN A 31 12.41 -36.94 1.99
C GLN A 31 11.96 -36.74 3.46
N MET A 32 11.00 -35.83 3.69
CA MET A 32 10.45 -35.53 5.01
C MET A 32 9.27 -36.45 5.36
N SER A 33 9.47 -37.76 5.29
CA SER A 33 8.44 -38.71 5.72
C SER A 33 8.17 -38.53 7.22
N PRO A 34 6.94 -38.18 7.66
CA PRO A 34 6.63 -37.95 9.05
C PRO A 34 6.68 -39.26 9.83
N ARG A 35 7.74 -39.44 10.65
CA ARG A 35 8.01 -40.66 11.39
C ARG A 35 7.11 -40.84 12.61
N SER A 36 6.59 -39.76 13.20
CA SER A 36 5.72 -39.79 14.39
C SER A 36 4.25 -39.57 14.05
N ALA A 37 3.34 -40.08 14.88
CA ALA A 37 1.89 -39.84 14.73
C ALA A 37 1.54 -38.36 14.85
N GLU A 38 2.25 -37.63 15.71
CA GLU A 38 2.05 -36.17 15.92
C GLU A 38 2.41 -35.35 14.68
N LEU A 39 3.51 -35.68 14.01
CA LEU A 39 3.90 -35.05 12.76
C LEU A 39 2.88 -35.33 11.64
N ARG A 40 2.33 -36.54 11.59
CA ARG A 40 1.27 -36.90 10.64
C ARG A 40 -0.01 -36.07 10.90
N ALA A 41 -0.41 -35.90 12.16
CA ALA A 41 -1.53 -35.06 12.52
C ALA A 41 -1.33 -33.58 12.12
N LEU A 42 -0.11 -33.06 12.30
CA LEU A 42 0.24 -31.71 11.89
C LEU A 42 0.13 -31.52 10.36
N VAL A 43 0.57 -32.51 9.57
CA VAL A 43 0.47 -32.48 8.09
C VAL A 43 -0.99 -32.42 7.63
N VAL A 44 -1.92 -33.07 8.32
CA VAL A 44 -3.36 -33.01 8.02
C VAL A 44 -3.94 -31.59 8.21
N LEU A 45 -3.36 -30.79 9.11
CA LEU A 45 -3.79 -29.41 9.37
C LEU A 45 -3.15 -28.38 8.42
N LEU A 46 -2.08 -28.73 7.71
CA LEU A 46 -1.39 -27.80 6.79
C LEU A 46 -2.32 -27.14 5.76
N PRO A 47 -3.30 -27.83 5.15
CA PRO A 47 -4.23 -27.21 4.21
C PRO A 47 -5.10 -26.08 4.79
N LEU A 48 -5.18 -25.96 6.12
CA LEU A 48 -5.88 -24.85 6.78
C LEU A 48 -5.02 -23.59 6.90
N LEU A 49 -3.70 -23.72 6.81
CA LEU A 49 -2.75 -22.63 7.01
C LEU A 49 -2.93 -21.46 6.03
N PRO A 50 -3.13 -21.66 4.70
CA PRO A 50 -3.42 -20.55 3.79
C PRO A 50 -4.64 -19.74 4.20
N PHE A 51 -5.74 -20.40 4.62
CA PHE A 51 -6.95 -19.72 5.08
C PHE A 51 -6.71 -18.87 6.32
N ALA A 52 -5.97 -19.41 7.30
CA ALA A 52 -5.63 -18.65 8.51
C ALA A 52 -4.83 -17.38 8.17
N LEU A 53 -3.88 -17.46 7.24
CA LEU A 53 -3.11 -16.32 6.77
C LEU A 53 -3.98 -15.32 5.99
N PHE A 54 -4.86 -15.78 5.11
CA PHE A 54 -5.76 -14.88 4.37
C PHE A 54 -6.76 -14.18 5.30
N VAL A 55 -7.25 -14.86 6.34
CA VAL A 55 -8.09 -14.23 7.38
C VAL A 55 -7.28 -13.16 8.13
N LEU A 56 -6.05 -13.46 8.54
CA LEU A 56 -5.16 -12.48 9.17
C LEU A 56 -4.96 -11.24 8.30
N VAL A 57 -4.67 -11.44 7.00
CA VAL A 57 -4.52 -10.35 6.01
C VAL A 57 -5.82 -9.57 5.84
N ALA A 58 -6.97 -10.25 5.77
CA ALA A 58 -8.28 -9.61 5.66
C ALA A 58 -8.60 -8.75 6.90
N VAL A 59 -8.35 -9.26 8.11
CA VAL A 59 -8.52 -8.52 9.36
C VAL A 59 -7.61 -7.28 9.40
N THR A 60 -6.35 -7.41 8.99
CA THR A 60 -5.45 -6.25 8.87
C THR A 60 -5.97 -5.23 7.85
N GLY A 61 -6.46 -5.68 6.70
CA GLY A 61 -7.11 -4.83 5.70
C GLY A 61 -8.31 -4.07 6.24
N LEU A 62 -9.17 -4.71 7.01
CA LEU A 62 -10.31 -4.09 7.69
C LEU A 62 -9.85 -3.08 8.74
N ARG A 63 -8.89 -3.46 9.59
CA ARG A 63 -8.39 -2.61 10.70
C ARG A 63 -7.79 -1.31 10.22
N TYR A 64 -7.09 -1.34 9.09
CA TYR A 64 -6.42 -0.16 8.50
C TYR A 64 -7.20 0.47 7.34
N GLY A 65 -8.43 0.02 7.09
CA GLY A 65 -9.28 0.57 6.03
C GLY A 65 -8.75 0.34 4.61
N ASN A 66 -7.99 -0.73 4.40
CA ASN A 66 -7.39 -1.09 3.10
C ASN A 66 -8.24 -2.15 2.40
N VAL A 67 -9.23 -1.70 1.63
CA VAL A 67 -10.16 -2.59 0.89
C VAL A 67 -9.42 -3.44 -0.15
N GLY A 68 -8.40 -2.89 -0.79
CA GLY A 68 -7.62 -3.64 -1.79
C GLY A 68 -6.94 -4.87 -1.19
N LEU A 69 -6.36 -4.73 0.01
CA LEU A 69 -5.73 -5.84 0.74
C LEU A 69 -6.76 -6.89 1.17
N LEU A 70 -7.90 -6.44 1.73
CA LEU A 70 -9.01 -7.31 2.13
C LEU A 70 -9.52 -8.15 0.95
N LEU A 71 -9.85 -7.50 -0.16
CA LEU A 71 -10.43 -8.18 -1.32
C LEU A 71 -9.41 -9.07 -2.04
N SER A 72 -8.12 -8.71 -2.04
CA SER A 72 -7.06 -9.57 -2.58
C SER A 72 -6.89 -10.84 -1.77
N ALA A 73 -6.94 -10.75 -0.43
CA ALA A 73 -6.91 -11.92 0.44
C ALA A 73 -8.14 -12.81 0.22
N ALA A 74 -9.33 -12.20 0.10
CA ALA A 74 -10.57 -12.94 -0.18
C ALA A 74 -10.52 -13.65 -1.55
N ALA A 75 -10.01 -12.99 -2.59
CA ALA A 75 -9.86 -13.59 -3.91
C ALA A 75 -8.89 -14.79 -3.91
N LEU A 76 -7.75 -14.67 -3.21
CA LEU A 76 -6.80 -15.77 -3.05
C LEU A 76 -7.39 -16.92 -2.22
N ALA A 77 -8.12 -16.61 -1.14
CA ALA A 77 -8.80 -17.61 -0.33
C ALA A 77 -9.85 -18.38 -1.14
N LEU A 78 -10.65 -17.69 -1.94
CA LEU A 78 -11.63 -18.31 -2.83
C LEU A 78 -10.93 -19.17 -3.90
N CYS A 79 -9.87 -18.65 -4.50
CA CYS A 79 -9.12 -19.41 -5.50
C CYS A 79 -8.53 -20.70 -4.89
N TYR A 80 -7.94 -20.62 -3.70
CA TYR A 80 -7.43 -21.79 -2.99
C TYR A 80 -8.55 -22.76 -2.57
N ALA A 81 -9.72 -22.26 -2.17
CA ALA A 81 -10.86 -23.11 -1.84
C ALA A 81 -11.38 -23.92 -3.04
N PHE A 82 -11.26 -23.39 -4.26
CA PHE A 82 -11.68 -24.10 -5.47
C PHE A 82 -10.56 -24.95 -6.11
N LEU A 83 -9.31 -24.53 -6.02
CA LEU A 83 -8.18 -25.17 -6.68
C LEU A 83 -7.36 -26.06 -5.74
N GLY A 84 -7.29 -25.69 -4.46
CA GLY A 84 -6.46 -26.37 -3.46
C GLY A 84 -7.07 -27.68 -2.95
N PRO A 85 -6.33 -28.38 -2.04
CA PRO A 85 -6.75 -29.68 -1.50
C PRO A 85 -8.15 -29.74 -0.88
N PRO A 86 -8.66 -28.63 -0.27
CA PRO A 86 -10.06 -28.60 0.23
C PRO A 86 -11.11 -28.50 -0.87
N GLY A 87 -10.69 -28.23 -2.11
CA GLY A 87 -11.60 -28.00 -3.23
C GLY A 87 -12.20 -29.29 -3.80
N PRO A 88 -13.06 -29.16 -4.81
CA PRO A 88 -13.83 -30.27 -5.39
C PRO A 88 -12.99 -31.27 -6.22
N GLY A 89 -11.65 -31.18 -6.22
CA GLY A 89 -10.77 -32.10 -6.95
C GLY A 89 -10.95 -32.07 -8.46
N LEU A 90 -11.30 -30.92 -9.02
CA LEU A 90 -11.55 -30.75 -10.45
C LEU A 90 -10.23 -30.80 -11.24
N SER A 91 -10.28 -31.32 -12.46
CA SER A 91 -9.13 -31.29 -13.37
C SER A 91 -8.75 -29.83 -13.70
N GLN A 92 -7.49 -29.58 -13.98
CA GLN A 92 -7.01 -28.25 -14.37
C GLN A 92 -7.63 -27.73 -15.68
N SER A 93 -8.13 -28.62 -16.54
CA SER A 93 -8.87 -28.25 -17.74
C SER A 93 -10.35 -27.93 -17.47
N HIS A 94 -10.84 -28.12 -16.26
CA HIS A 94 -12.24 -27.85 -15.94
C HIS A 94 -12.54 -26.34 -16.07
N PRO A 95 -13.66 -25.93 -16.75
CA PRO A 95 -13.97 -24.51 -16.97
C PRO A 95 -14.03 -23.66 -15.71
N ALA A 96 -14.48 -24.21 -14.58
CA ALA A 96 -14.46 -23.48 -13.30
C ALA A 96 -13.04 -23.14 -12.85
N VAL A 97 -12.09 -24.09 -13.00
CA VAL A 97 -10.67 -23.90 -12.68
C VAL A 97 -10.05 -22.84 -13.59
N CYS A 98 -10.32 -22.95 -14.91
CA CYS A 98 -9.85 -22.00 -15.91
C CYS A 98 -10.37 -20.57 -15.64
N ALA A 99 -11.66 -20.45 -15.29
CA ALA A 99 -12.27 -19.17 -14.94
C ALA A 99 -11.64 -18.58 -13.66
N ALA A 100 -11.42 -19.38 -12.62
CA ALA A 100 -10.80 -18.93 -11.37
C ALA A 100 -9.37 -18.42 -11.62
N LEU A 101 -8.55 -19.15 -12.36
CA LEU A 101 -7.19 -18.76 -12.71
C LEU A 101 -7.12 -17.48 -13.55
N PHE A 102 -8.09 -17.25 -14.43
CA PHE A 102 -8.17 -16.04 -15.24
C PHE A 102 -8.67 -14.82 -14.45
N LEU A 103 -9.68 -15.01 -13.59
CA LEU A 103 -10.29 -13.93 -12.82
C LEU A 103 -9.41 -13.46 -11.67
N LEU A 104 -8.61 -14.34 -11.07
CA LEU A 104 -7.73 -13.98 -9.96
C LEU A 104 -6.79 -12.80 -10.28
N PRO A 105 -5.99 -12.82 -11.37
CA PRO A 105 -5.11 -11.69 -11.68
C PRO A 105 -5.89 -10.41 -11.98
N LEU A 106 -7.03 -10.48 -12.67
CA LEU A 106 -7.88 -9.32 -12.94
C LEU A 106 -8.39 -8.68 -11.65
N ASN A 107 -8.86 -9.50 -10.72
CA ASN A 107 -9.29 -9.04 -9.40
C ASN A 107 -8.15 -8.34 -8.66
N ILE A 108 -6.95 -8.94 -8.62
CA ILE A 108 -5.77 -8.34 -7.98
C ILE A 108 -5.38 -7.03 -8.65
N ALA A 109 -5.43 -6.93 -9.99
CA ALA A 109 -5.17 -5.70 -10.71
C ALA A 109 -6.15 -4.59 -10.29
N VAL A 110 -7.46 -4.87 -10.27
CA VAL A 110 -8.50 -3.93 -9.83
C VAL A 110 -8.31 -3.56 -8.35
N PHE A 111 -8.17 -4.55 -7.48
CA PHE A 111 -8.05 -4.32 -6.02
C PHE A 111 -6.77 -3.56 -5.67
N SER A 112 -5.70 -3.71 -6.46
CA SER A 112 -4.50 -2.90 -6.33
C SER A 112 -4.76 -1.39 -6.47
N THR A 113 -5.85 -0.98 -7.13
CA THR A 113 -6.26 0.44 -7.25
C THR A 113 -7.07 0.92 -6.05
N LEU A 114 -7.63 -0.01 -5.25
CA LEU A 114 -8.54 0.27 -4.14
C LEU A 114 -7.83 0.32 -2.77
N MET A 115 -6.51 0.26 -2.73
CA MET A 115 -5.69 0.13 -1.51
C MET A 115 -5.90 1.23 -0.47
N ARG A 116 -6.43 2.41 -0.86
CA ARG A 116 -6.70 3.54 0.04
C ARG A 116 -8.19 3.86 0.16
N ARG A 117 -9.08 2.98 -0.29
CA ARG A 117 -10.53 3.17 -0.23
C ARG A 117 -11.11 2.44 0.98
N ARG A 118 -12.18 2.99 1.54
CA ARG A 118 -12.94 2.34 2.62
C ARG A 118 -14.00 1.42 2.03
N LEU A 119 -14.27 0.30 2.70
CA LEU A 119 -15.25 -0.70 2.24
C LEU A 119 -16.67 -0.09 2.04
N LYS A 120 -17.06 0.85 2.88
CA LYS A 120 -18.37 1.53 2.82
C LYS A 120 -18.52 2.50 1.64
N THR A 121 -17.53 2.67 0.79
CA THR A 121 -17.66 3.47 -0.44
C THR A 121 -18.41 2.68 -1.51
N ALA A 122 -19.12 3.37 -2.40
CA ALA A 122 -19.83 2.72 -3.52
C ALA A 122 -18.91 1.80 -4.34
N VAL A 123 -17.66 2.20 -4.55
CA VAL A 123 -16.64 1.39 -5.25
C VAL A 123 -16.23 0.17 -4.44
N GLY A 124 -16.08 0.29 -3.12
CA GLY A 124 -15.75 -0.84 -2.24
C GLY A 124 -16.88 -1.87 -2.21
N ILE A 125 -18.13 -1.41 -2.06
CA ILE A 125 -19.33 -2.27 -2.10
C ILE A 125 -19.45 -2.96 -3.47
N GLY A 126 -19.30 -2.22 -4.57
CA GLY A 126 -19.36 -2.77 -5.92
C GLY A 126 -18.30 -3.84 -6.18
N ALA A 127 -17.05 -3.60 -5.75
CA ALA A 127 -15.98 -4.59 -5.89
C ALA A 127 -16.23 -5.85 -5.07
N SER A 128 -16.76 -5.72 -3.84
CA SER A 128 -17.14 -6.87 -3.01
C SER A 128 -18.28 -7.67 -3.62
N ALA A 129 -19.31 -7.00 -4.14
CA ALA A 129 -20.43 -7.64 -4.83
C ALA A 129 -19.96 -8.37 -6.11
N ALA A 130 -19.06 -7.76 -6.89
CA ALA A 130 -18.49 -8.39 -8.08
C ALA A 130 -17.72 -9.66 -7.72
N LEU A 131 -16.89 -9.64 -6.64
CA LEU A 131 -16.19 -10.82 -6.17
C LEU A 131 -17.15 -11.93 -5.72
N GLY A 132 -18.21 -11.57 -4.99
CA GLY A 132 -19.26 -12.52 -4.57
C GLY A 132 -19.98 -13.14 -5.77
N LEU A 133 -20.35 -12.35 -6.78
CA LEU A 133 -20.98 -12.85 -8.01
C LEU A 133 -20.06 -13.79 -8.79
N GLN A 134 -18.76 -13.48 -8.90
CA GLN A 134 -17.77 -14.34 -9.51
C GLN A 134 -17.64 -15.68 -8.76
N ALA A 135 -17.62 -15.65 -7.43
CA ALA A 135 -17.58 -16.86 -6.62
C ALA A 135 -18.80 -17.75 -6.85
N LEU A 136 -20.00 -17.15 -6.93
CA LEU A 136 -21.24 -17.87 -7.24
C LEU A 136 -21.23 -18.46 -8.66
N LEU A 137 -20.67 -17.72 -9.65
CA LEU A 137 -20.50 -18.22 -11.00
C LEU A 137 -19.56 -19.44 -11.06
N ILE A 138 -18.40 -19.34 -10.40
CA ILE A 138 -17.43 -20.45 -10.34
C ILE A 138 -18.06 -21.66 -9.66
N LEU A 139 -18.75 -21.45 -8.51
CA LEU A 139 -19.47 -22.51 -7.82
C LEU A 139 -20.51 -23.15 -8.74
N GLY A 140 -21.30 -22.34 -9.46
CA GLY A 140 -22.28 -22.84 -10.45
C GLY A 140 -21.63 -23.69 -11.53
N LEU A 141 -20.46 -23.26 -12.05
CA LEU A 141 -19.69 -24.03 -13.04
C LEU A 141 -19.16 -25.35 -12.46
N CYS A 142 -18.80 -25.40 -11.17
CA CYS A 142 -18.39 -26.64 -10.49
C CYS A 142 -19.52 -27.66 -10.39
N LEU A 143 -20.76 -27.18 -10.28
CA LEU A 143 -21.95 -28.04 -10.13
C LEU A 143 -22.46 -28.60 -11.46
N VAL A 144 -21.95 -28.15 -12.61
CA VAL A 144 -22.31 -28.71 -13.93
C VAL A 144 -21.58 -30.03 -14.12
N PRO A 145 -22.31 -31.18 -14.15
CA PRO A 145 -21.66 -32.47 -14.34
C PRO A 145 -21.08 -32.59 -15.76
N VAL A 146 -19.84 -33.07 -15.86
CA VAL A 146 -19.16 -33.25 -17.16
C VAL A 146 -19.96 -34.20 -18.11
N SER A 147 -20.70 -35.13 -17.53
CA SER A 147 -21.62 -36.02 -18.27
C SER A 147 -22.77 -35.29 -18.99
N ALA A 148 -23.12 -34.09 -18.52
CA ALA A 148 -24.16 -33.25 -19.12
C ALA A 148 -23.74 -32.63 -20.47
N LEU A 149 -22.46 -32.69 -20.83
CA LEU A 149 -21.94 -32.15 -22.10
C LEU A 149 -22.33 -32.97 -23.31
N GLY A 150 -22.59 -34.27 -23.12
CA GLY A 150 -22.96 -35.22 -24.22
C GLY A 150 -24.47 -35.45 -24.38
N SER A 151 -25.30 -35.07 -23.42
CA SER A 151 -26.73 -35.31 -23.47
C SER A 151 -27.52 -34.01 -23.68
N ALA A 152 -28.32 -33.97 -24.75
CA ALA A 152 -29.23 -32.85 -25.04
C ALA A 152 -30.35 -32.65 -24.00
N THR A 153 -30.39 -33.48 -22.96
CA THR A 153 -31.49 -33.61 -21.99
C THR A 153 -31.15 -33.30 -20.54
N SER A 154 -30.02 -32.61 -20.25
CA SER A 154 -29.76 -32.27 -18.82
C SER A 154 -30.72 -31.17 -18.34
N ARG A 155 -31.77 -31.56 -17.61
CA ARG A 155 -32.78 -30.69 -16.98
C ARG A 155 -32.24 -29.82 -15.83
N HIS A 156 -30.97 -29.99 -15.44
CA HIS A 156 -30.49 -29.45 -14.16
C HIS A 156 -29.81 -28.06 -14.19
N ALA A 157 -29.46 -27.50 -15.35
CA ALA A 157 -28.96 -26.12 -15.42
C ALA A 157 -28.97 -25.54 -16.84
N PRO A 158 -30.14 -25.28 -17.46
CA PRO A 158 -30.21 -24.77 -18.83
C PRO A 158 -29.50 -23.42 -19.02
N PHE A 159 -29.37 -22.61 -17.94
CA PHE A 159 -28.72 -21.30 -17.97
C PHE A 159 -27.19 -21.41 -17.87
N LEU A 160 -26.65 -22.34 -17.10
CA LEU A 160 -25.20 -22.47 -16.91
C LEU A 160 -24.49 -23.21 -18.03
N LEU A 161 -25.19 -24.05 -18.78
CA LEU A 161 -24.59 -24.83 -19.86
C LEU A 161 -24.02 -23.99 -21.03
N PRO A 162 -24.70 -22.92 -21.50
CA PRO A 162 -24.12 -22.00 -22.49
C PRO A 162 -22.87 -21.30 -21.96
N VAL A 163 -22.88 -20.83 -20.69
CA VAL A 163 -21.74 -20.22 -20.05
C VAL A 163 -20.59 -21.20 -19.93
N TYR A 164 -20.88 -22.42 -19.48
CA TYR A 164 -19.87 -23.49 -19.40
C TYR A 164 -19.21 -23.76 -20.75
N ARG A 165 -20.00 -23.92 -21.83
CA ARG A 165 -19.50 -24.16 -23.20
C ARG A 165 -18.68 -22.99 -23.72
N PHE A 166 -19.11 -21.76 -23.46
CA PHE A 166 -18.38 -20.56 -23.82
C PHE A 166 -17.02 -20.50 -23.10
N VAL A 167 -17.01 -20.70 -21.80
CA VAL A 167 -15.77 -20.71 -20.99
C VAL A 167 -14.84 -21.82 -21.44
N ALA A 168 -15.37 -23.04 -21.64
CA ALA A 168 -14.59 -24.18 -22.14
C ALA A 168 -13.94 -23.88 -23.52
N LYS A 169 -14.67 -23.22 -24.43
CA LYS A 169 -14.15 -22.83 -25.74
C LYS A 169 -13.06 -21.77 -25.67
N VAL A 170 -13.25 -20.74 -24.82
CA VAL A 170 -12.30 -19.63 -24.65
C VAL A 170 -10.99 -20.11 -24.04
N PHE A 171 -11.06 -21.07 -23.12
CA PHE A 171 -9.88 -21.57 -22.40
C PHE A 171 -9.35 -22.91 -22.96
N ALA A 172 -9.89 -23.40 -24.10
CA ALA A 172 -9.40 -24.62 -24.75
C ALA A 172 -7.89 -24.61 -25.09
N PRO A 173 -7.28 -23.48 -25.55
CA PRO A 173 -5.84 -23.44 -25.76
C PRO A 173 -5.12 -23.47 -24.40
N ALA A 174 -4.30 -24.48 -24.17
CA ALA A 174 -3.57 -24.67 -22.93
C ALA A 174 -2.06 -24.78 -23.18
N LEU A 175 -1.28 -24.23 -22.24
CA LEU A 175 0.15 -24.38 -22.15
C LEU A 175 0.46 -25.58 -21.25
N SER A 176 1.11 -26.60 -21.77
CA SER A 176 1.53 -27.77 -20.99
C SER A 176 2.76 -27.43 -20.18
N LEU A 177 2.60 -27.35 -18.85
CA LEU A 177 3.67 -27.20 -17.88
C LEU A 177 3.81 -28.48 -17.05
N SER A 178 4.86 -28.58 -16.28
CA SER A 178 5.15 -29.75 -15.44
C SER A 178 4.03 -30.11 -14.46
N GLY A 179 3.20 -29.14 -14.07
CA GLY A 179 2.05 -29.33 -13.17
C GLY A 179 0.74 -29.63 -13.86
N GLY A 180 0.68 -29.58 -15.21
CA GLY A 180 -0.54 -29.80 -16.00
C GLY A 180 -0.87 -28.66 -16.96
N PRO A 181 -2.00 -28.76 -17.70
CA PRO A 181 -2.37 -27.79 -18.71
C PRO A 181 -2.92 -26.51 -18.04
N ILE A 182 -2.25 -25.37 -18.24
CA ILE A 182 -2.75 -24.06 -17.84
C ILE A 182 -3.31 -23.34 -19.06
N PRO A 183 -4.52 -22.73 -18.99
CA PRO A 183 -5.05 -21.96 -20.10
C PRO A 183 -4.09 -20.83 -20.49
N VAL A 184 -3.74 -20.72 -21.78
CA VAL A 184 -2.86 -19.67 -22.31
C VAL A 184 -3.38 -18.28 -21.92
N ALA A 185 -4.69 -18.07 -22.00
CA ALA A 185 -5.33 -16.81 -21.61
C ALA A 185 -5.06 -16.45 -20.13
N ALA A 186 -5.10 -17.43 -19.21
CA ALA A 186 -4.81 -17.23 -17.80
C ALA A 186 -3.32 -16.92 -17.59
N ALA A 187 -2.42 -17.67 -18.22
CA ALA A 187 -0.97 -17.44 -18.12
C ALA A 187 -0.58 -16.04 -18.63
N VAL A 188 -1.10 -15.62 -19.77
CA VAL A 188 -0.87 -14.29 -20.34
C VAL A 188 -1.43 -13.20 -19.43
N CYS A 189 -2.64 -13.39 -18.89
CA CYS A 189 -3.26 -12.45 -17.96
C CYS A 189 -2.42 -12.29 -16.68
N ILE A 190 -1.95 -13.39 -16.10
CA ILE A 190 -1.08 -13.37 -14.91
C ILE A 190 0.22 -12.62 -15.21
N ALA A 191 0.90 -12.95 -16.31
CA ALA A 191 2.15 -12.28 -16.69
C ALA A 191 1.95 -10.76 -16.91
N ALA A 192 0.87 -10.37 -17.60
CA ALA A 192 0.53 -8.97 -17.83
C ALA A 192 0.25 -8.22 -16.51
N VAL A 193 -0.51 -8.83 -15.59
CA VAL A 193 -0.82 -8.20 -14.29
C VAL A 193 0.40 -8.13 -13.39
N VAL A 194 1.24 -9.17 -13.34
CA VAL A 194 2.52 -9.13 -12.61
C VAL A 194 3.40 -7.99 -13.14
N LEU A 195 3.53 -7.88 -14.46
CA LEU A 195 4.29 -6.78 -15.08
C LEU A 195 3.69 -5.42 -14.73
N LEU A 196 2.36 -5.27 -14.81
CA LEU A 196 1.65 -4.04 -14.41
C LEU A 196 1.95 -3.67 -12.95
N LEU A 197 1.91 -4.64 -12.03
CA LEU A 197 2.18 -4.41 -10.61
C LEU A 197 3.65 -4.04 -10.38
N LEU A 198 4.60 -4.65 -11.09
CA LEU A 198 6.02 -4.31 -11.01
C LEU A 198 6.29 -2.90 -11.56
N VAL A 199 5.67 -2.51 -12.67
CA VAL A 199 5.74 -1.14 -13.20
C VAL A 199 5.15 -0.14 -12.19
N ARG A 200 3.98 -0.43 -11.62
CA ARG A 200 3.39 0.41 -10.56
C ARG A 200 4.26 0.50 -9.31
N PHE A 201 4.90 -0.60 -8.93
CA PHE A 201 5.87 -0.59 -7.84
C PHE A 201 7.06 0.32 -8.15
N SER A 202 7.62 0.26 -9.35
CA SER A 202 8.73 1.12 -9.79
C SER A 202 8.37 2.61 -9.75
N LEU A 203 7.13 2.96 -10.12
CA LEU A 203 6.64 4.32 -10.14
C LEU A 203 6.26 4.86 -8.73
N HIS A 204 5.57 4.05 -7.93
CA HIS A 204 4.99 4.50 -6.67
C HIS A 204 5.69 3.96 -5.42
N ARG A 205 6.62 3.01 -5.58
CA ARG A 205 7.45 2.41 -4.51
C ARG A 205 6.64 1.92 -3.30
N ASN A 206 5.46 1.33 -3.55
CA ASN A 206 4.58 0.83 -2.52
C ASN A 206 4.83 -0.67 -2.29
N ALA A 207 5.25 -1.06 -1.08
CA ALA A 207 5.51 -2.45 -0.69
C ALA A 207 4.33 -3.39 -0.97
N LEU A 208 3.09 -2.89 -0.83
CA LEU A 208 1.90 -3.69 -1.06
C LEU A 208 1.73 -4.08 -2.54
N THR A 209 2.15 -3.23 -3.49
CA THR A 209 2.14 -3.61 -4.93
C THR A 209 3.15 -4.70 -5.25
N ALA A 210 4.33 -4.67 -4.62
CA ALA A 210 5.31 -5.75 -4.73
C ALA A 210 4.79 -7.05 -4.10
N GLY A 211 4.16 -6.93 -2.92
CA GLY A 211 3.53 -8.06 -2.23
C GLY A 211 2.43 -8.72 -3.07
N LEU A 212 1.56 -7.94 -3.72
CA LEU A 212 0.53 -8.47 -4.62
C LEU A 212 1.13 -9.18 -5.84
N ALA A 213 2.19 -8.63 -6.43
CA ALA A 213 2.89 -9.28 -7.54
C ALA A 213 3.49 -10.63 -7.10
N GLY A 214 4.15 -10.66 -5.94
CA GLY A 214 4.73 -11.88 -5.36
C GLY A 214 3.67 -12.92 -5.00
N ALA A 215 2.55 -12.51 -4.39
CA ALA A 215 1.46 -13.41 -4.05
C ALA A 215 0.79 -14.01 -5.29
N LEU A 216 0.62 -13.21 -6.35
CA LEU A 216 0.10 -13.69 -7.64
C LEU A 216 1.08 -14.66 -8.31
N ALA A 217 2.39 -14.38 -8.25
CA ALA A 217 3.42 -15.29 -8.76
C ALA A 217 3.43 -16.62 -7.98
N ALA A 218 3.30 -16.60 -6.66
CA ALA A 218 3.19 -17.81 -5.84
C ALA A 218 1.93 -18.62 -6.20
N ALA A 219 0.77 -17.96 -6.35
CA ALA A 219 -0.47 -18.63 -6.78
C ALA A 219 -0.35 -19.24 -8.18
N PHE A 220 0.38 -18.60 -9.10
CA PHE A 220 0.68 -19.17 -10.41
C PHE A 220 1.55 -20.42 -10.31
N LEU A 221 2.61 -20.38 -9.49
CA LEU A 221 3.49 -21.53 -9.26
C LEU A 221 2.76 -22.71 -8.63
N ALA A 222 1.75 -22.44 -7.78
CA ALA A 222 0.86 -23.47 -7.25
C ALA A 222 0.17 -24.26 -8.36
N SER A 223 -0.28 -23.57 -9.41
CA SER A 223 -0.99 -24.19 -10.53
C SER A 223 -0.05 -24.76 -11.60
N ALA A 224 1.17 -24.19 -11.73
CA ALA A 224 2.13 -24.56 -12.79
C ALA A 224 3.13 -25.64 -12.36
N GLY A 225 3.41 -25.75 -11.07
CA GLY A 225 4.59 -26.47 -10.56
C GLY A 225 4.40 -27.97 -10.29
N SER A 226 3.22 -28.39 -9.91
CA SER A 226 2.87 -29.81 -9.72
C SER A 226 1.39 -29.97 -9.41
N SER A 227 0.82 -31.13 -9.81
CA SER A 227 -0.53 -31.56 -9.39
C SER A 227 -0.57 -32.06 -7.93
N SER A 228 0.45 -31.75 -7.12
CA SER A 228 0.54 -32.18 -5.74
C SER A 228 -0.27 -31.25 -4.83
N PRO A 229 -1.24 -31.79 -4.05
CA PRO A 229 -1.99 -31.02 -3.06
C PRO A 229 -1.09 -30.26 -2.07
N MET A 230 0.10 -30.79 -1.80
CA MET A 230 1.07 -30.16 -0.92
C MET A 230 1.73 -28.95 -1.57
N ALA A 231 2.03 -28.99 -2.87
CA ALA A 231 2.58 -27.84 -3.59
C ALA A 231 1.60 -26.67 -3.60
N GLU A 232 0.32 -26.93 -3.85
CA GLU A 232 -0.73 -25.92 -3.78
C GLU A 232 -0.79 -25.30 -2.39
N THR A 233 -0.82 -26.12 -1.33
CA THR A 233 -0.85 -25.65 0.05
C THR A 233 0.36 -24.77 0.37
N ILE A 234 1.57 -25.17 0.00
CA ILE A 234 2.81 -24.45 0.32
C ILE A 234 2.86 -23.12 -0.43
N TYR A 235 2.55 -23.10 -1.73
CA TYR A 235 2.59 -21.85 -2.50
C TYR A 235 1.47 -20.87 -2.12
N TYR A 236 0.26 -21.33 -1.79
CA TYR A 236 -0.79 -20.44 -1.26
C TYR A 236 -0.46 -19.96 0.15
N THR A 237 0.21 -20.77 0.98
CA THR A 237 0.79 -20.32 2.25
C THR A 237 1.82 -19.22 2.02
N ALA A 238 2.74 -19.41 1.06
CA ALA A 238 3.71 -18.39 0.67
C ALA A 238 3.03 -17.08 0.21
N ALA A 239 1.96 -17.17 -0.59
CA ALA A 239 1.17 -16.00 -0.99
C ALA A 239 0.58 -15.28 0.22
N GLY A 240 0.04 -16.01 1.20
CA GLY A 240 -0.48 -15.46 2.45
C GLY A 240 0.60 -14.76 3.29
N VAL A 241 1.76 -15.37 3.45
CA VAL A 241 2.92 -14.78 4.17
C VAL A 241 3.39 -13.49 3.48
N ILE A 242 3.53 -13.51 2.15
CA ILE A 242 3.93 -12.34 1.36
C ILE A 242 2.95 -11.18 1.57
N LEU A 243 1.64 -11.44 1.48
CA LEU A 243 0.63 -10.42 1.70
C LEU A 243 0.59 -9.93 3.14
N ALA A 244 0.78 -10.81 4.13
CA ALA A 244 0.85 -10.42 5.54
C ALA A 244 2.04 -9.48 5.78
N ALA A 245 3.23 -9.84 5.30
CA ALA A 245 4.43 -9.01 5.39
C ALA A 245 4.24 -7.63 4.71
N ALA A 246 3.72 -7.62 3.47
CA ALA A 246 3.45 -6.39 2.74
C ALA A 246 2.35 -5.53 3.40
N GLY A 247 1.32 -6.16 3.98
CA GLY A 247 0.26 -5.50 4.73
C GLY A 247 0.77 -4.84 5.99
N ILE A 248 1.62 -5.54 6.76
CA ILE A 248 2.28 -5.01 7.96
C ILE A 248 3.16 -3.80 7.58
N GLU A 249 4.03 -3.92 6.57
CA GLU A 249 4.88 -2.83 6.12
C GLU A 249 4.08 -1.62 5.63
N SER A 250 3.00 -1.86 4.88
CA SER A 250 2.08 -0.80 4.44
C SER A 250 1.41 -0.10 5.63
N SER A 251 0.99 -0.86 6.64
CA SER A 251 0.37 -0.34 7.87
C SER A 251 1.34 0.50 8.69
N PHE A 252 2.60 0.06 8.80
CA PHE A 252 3.66 0.85 9.41
C PHE A 252 3.87 2.16 8.65
N THR A 253 3.94 2.12 7.33
CA THR A 253 4.12 3.32 6.50
C THR A 253 2.98 4.32 6.71
N LEU A 254 1.71 3.84 6.75
CA LEU A 254 0.53 4.67 7.01
C LEU A 254 0.52 5.26 8.42
N ALA A 255 1.01 4.52 9.43
CA ALA A 255 1.06 4.99 10.82
C ALA A 255 2.15 6.06 11.07
N TYR A 256 3.21 6.03 10.27
CA TYR A 256 4.41 6.83 10.48
C TYR A 256 4.64 7.94 9.45
N THR A 257 3.85 8.02 8.40
CA THR A 257 3.98 9.02 7.34
C THR A 257 2.71 9.84 7.23
N ASP A 258 2.83 11.15 7.19
CA ASP A 258 1.70 12.04 6.97
C ASP A 258 1.21 11.97 5.51
N GLU A 259 -0.07 11.67 5.31
CA GLU A 259 -0.64 11.45 3.98
C GLU A 259 -0.65 12.70 3.09
N LEU A 260 -0.77 13.90 3.68
CA LEU A 260 -0.84 15.14 2.94
C LEU A 260 0.53 15.56 2.42
N THR A 261 1.54 15.50 3.28
CA THR A 261 2.85 16.09 3.03
C THR A 261 3.90 15.07 2.59
N GLY A 262 3.68 13.78 2.89
CA GLY A 262 4.65 12.72 2.66
C GLY A 262 5.85 12.74 3.63
N LEU A 263 5.89 13.67 4.57
CA LEU A 263 6.90 13.67 5.64
C LEU A 263 6.57 12.61 6.70
N PRO A 264 7.58 12.11 7.43
CA PRO A 264 7.35 11.35 8.65
C PRO A 264 6.47 12.15 9.62
N GLY A 265 5.46 11.48 10.22
CA GLY A 265 4.56 12.09 11.19
C GLY A 265 5.11 12.09 12.62
N ARG A 266 4.28 12.57 13.56
CA ARG A 266 4.64 12.72 14.98
C ARG A 266 5.15 11.42 15.62
N ARG A 267 4.49 10.27 15.36
CA ARG A 267 4.94 8.97 15.88
C ARG A 267 6.38 8.63 15.48
N ARG A 268 6.77 8.99 14.25
CA ARG A 268 8.14 8.78 13.79
C ARG A 268 9.12 9.75 14.42
N LEU A 269 8.67 10.98 14.72
CA LEU A 269 9.44 11.93 15.52
C LEU A 269 9.70 11.37 16.92
N ASP A 270 8.66 10.87 17.61
CA ASP A 270 8.79 10.32 18.96
C ASP A 270 9.84 9.19 19.02
N GLU A 271 9.84 8.28 18.03
CA GLU A 271 10.89 7.24 17.91
C GLU A 271 12.28 7.82 17.62
N GLU A 272 12.36 8.87 16.80
CA GLU A 272 13.62 9.53 16.49
C GLU A 272 14.21 10.18 17.73
N LEU A 273 13.37 10.82 18.56
CA LEU A 273 13.76 11.46 19.80
C LEU A 273 14.36 10.46 20.81
N LEU A 274 13.79 9.25 20.91
CA LEU A 274 14.31 8.18 21.77
C LEU A 274 15.72 7.70 21.37
N ASN A 275 16.09 7.87 20.11
CA ASN A 275 17.37 7.41 19.55
C ASN A 275 18.41 8.52 19.40
N LEU A 276 18.13 9.73 19.92
CA LEU A 276 19.08 10.85 19.86
C LEU A 276 20.23 10.65 20.85
N GLY A 277 21.44 10.94 20.38
CA GLY A 277 22.62 11.03 21.24
C GLY A 277 22.60 12.28 22.11
N ARG A 278 23.72 12.56 22.77
CA ARG A 278 23.84 13.72 23.68
C ARG A 278 23.91 15.10 22.97
N ARG A 279 24.26 15.10 21.68
CA ARG A 279 24.41 16.34 20.88
C ARG A 279 23.35 16.33 19.78
N PHE A 280 22.43 17.28 19.84
CA PHE A 280 21.38 17.47 18.85
C PHE A 280 20.78 18.87 18.96
N ALA A 281 20.09 19.32 17.92
CA ALA A 281 19.22 20.49 17.96
C ALA A 281 17.84 20.14 17.42
N LEU A 282 16.80 20.73 18.01
CA LEU A 282 15.40 20.56 17.65
C LEU A 282 14.80 21.91 17.25
N ALA A 283 14.08 21.94 16.15
CA ALA A 283 13.36 23.12 15.71
C ALA A 283 11.86 22.83 15.58
N MET A 284 11.02 23.64 16.23
CA MET A 284 9.59 23.72 15.97
C MET A 284 9.32 24.79 14.92
N ILE A 285 8.49 24.50 13.95
CA ILE A 285 8.22 25.32 12.75
C ILE A 285 6.71 25.40 12.58
N ASP A 286 6.20 26.61 12.35
CA ASP A 286 4.77 26.83 12.14
C ASP A 286 4.53 27.78 10.97
N VAL A 287 3.46 27.56 10.21
CA VAL A 287 3.10 28.36 9.06
C VAL A 287 2.37 29.63 9.50
N ASP A 288 2.97 30.77 9.24
CA ASP A 288 2.44 32.06 9.68
C ASP A 288 1.06 32.35 9.04
N HIS A 289 0.10 32.70 9.91
CA HIS A 289 -1.26 33.07 9.51
C HIS A 289 -2.02 32.01 8.67
N PHE A 290 -1.73 30.72 8.85
CA PHE A 290 -2.28 29.65 8.04
C PHE A 290 -3.82 29.56 8.10
N LYS A 291 -4.41 29.77 9.27
CA LYS A 291 -5.88 29.83 9.41
C LYS A 291 -6.48 30.93 8.51
N ARG A 292 -5.93 32.16 8.55
CA ARG A 292 -6.39 33.27 7.68
C ARG A 292 -6.20 32.97 6.20
N PHE A 293 -5.14 32.24 5.86
CA PHE A 293 -4.91 31.78 4.50
C PHE A 293 -6.02 30.82 4.06
N ASN A 294 -6.36 29.82 4.89
CA ASN A 294 -7.45 28.86 4.62
C ASN A 294 -8.82 29.55 4.51
N ASP A 295 -9.11 30.48 5.42
CA ASP A 295 -10.37 31.22 5.41
C ASP A 295 -10.53 32.04 4.12
N ARG A 296 -9.42 32.53 3.55
CA ARG A 296 -9.43 33.37 2.35
C ARG A 296 -9.41 32.58 1.03
N TYR A 297 -8.63 31.48 0.98
CA TYR A 297 -8.33 30.76 -0.27
C TYR A 297 -8.87 29.32 -0.30
N GLY A 298 -9.41 28.84 0.82
CA GLY A 298 -9.95 27.49 0.98
C GLY A 298 -8.91 26.46 1.39
N HIS A 299 -9.39 25.37 1.98
CA HIS A 299 -8.54 24.29 2.50
C HIS A 299 -7.69 23.60 1.40
N ASP A 300 -8.23 23.46 0.17
CA ASP A 300 -7.47 22.88 -0.94
C ASP A 300 -6.19 23.66 -1.28
N ALA A 301 -6.25 25.00 -1.18
CA ALA A 301 -5.09 25.87 -1.36
C ALA A 301 -4.12 25.75 -0.17
N GLY A 302 -4.65 25.67 1.05
CA GLY A 302 -3.85 25.41 2.26
C GLY A 302 -3.10 24.10 2.19
N ASP A 303 -3.74 23.04 1.74
CA ASP A 303 -3.11 21.73 1.54
C ASP A 303 -1.93 21.80 0.55
N GLN A 304 -2.06 22.58 -0.52
CA GLN A 304 -0.97 22.80 -1.47
C GLN A 304 0.19 23.60 -0.86
N VAL A 305 -0.10 24.58 0.00
CA VAL A 305 0.90 25.31 0.76
C VAL A 305 1.67 24.37 1.69
N LEU A 306 0.97 23.54 2.45
CA LEU A 306 1.60 22.54 3.34
C LEU A 306 2.50 21.57 2.57
N ARG A 307 2.06 21.09 1.39
CA ARG A 307 2.90 20.25 0.52
C ARG A 307 4.16 20.97 0.02
N MET A 308 4.04 22.24 -0.34
CA MET A 308 5.17 23.06 -0.79
C MET A 308 6.20 23.25 0.36
N ILE A 309 5.74 23.61 1.55
CA ILE A 309 6.55 23.79 2.76
C ILE A 309 7.26 22.49 3.12
N ALA A 310 6.50 21.38 3.18
CA ALA A 310 7.01 20.07 3.48
C ALA A 310 8.07 19.58 2.47
N LYS A 311 7.85 19.81 1.17
CA LYS A 311 8.82 19.47 0.12
C LYS A 311 10.15 20.19 0.30
N LYS A 312 10.10 21.48 0.66
CA LYS A 312 11.31 22.26 0.96
C LYS A 312 11.98 21.78 2.24
N LEU A 313 11.20 21.47 3.28
CA LEU A 313 11.70 20.99 4.57
C LEU A 313 12.31 19.58 4.45
N GLY A 314 11.73 18.70 3.61
CA GLY A 314 12.29 17.38 3.32
C GLY A 314 13.64 17.42 2.61
N GLY A 315 13.99 18.55 1.98
CA GLY A 315 15.29 18.83 1.38
C GLY A 315 16.27 19.58 2.30
N LEU A 316 16.01 19.61 3.61
CA LEU A 316 16.83 20.33 4.58
C LEU A 316 18.28 19.81 4.58
N ALA A 317 19.24 20.73 4.38
CA ALA A 317 20.64 20.41 4.39
C ALA A 317 21.20 20.20 5.80
N GLY A 318 22.48 19.84 5.93
CA GLY A 318 23.14 19.69 7.22
C GLY A 318 22.74 18.42 7.99
N GLY A 319 22.15 17.42 7.35
CA GLY A 319 21.70 16.19 7.99
C GLY A 319 20.40 16.36 8.79
N GLY A 320 19.71 17.48 8.60
CA GLY A 320 18.41 17.75 9.23
C GLY A 320 17.35 16.75 8.76
N ARG A 321 16.55 16.24 9.71
CA ARG A 321 15.44 15.31 9.47
C ARG A 321 14.13 16.03 9.74
N ALA A 322 13.21 16.01 8.79
CA ALA A 322 11.94 16.74 8.82
C ALA A 322 10.77 15.84 9.21
N PHE A 323 9.85 16.39 10.00
CA PHE A 323 8.65 15.70 10.48
C PHE A 323 7.45 16.64 10.41
N ARG A 324 6.25 16.10 10.18
CA ARG A 324 5.01 16.84 10.41
C ARG A 324 4.54 16.56 11.84
N TYR A 325 4.51 17.60 12.67
CA TYR A 325 4.12 17.48 14.08
C TYR A 325 2.60 17.50 14.27
N GLY A 326 1.92 18.40 13.57
CA GLY A 326 0.48 18.59 13.65
C GLY A 326 -0.06 19.33 12.42
N GLY A 327 -1.25 19.86 12.47
CA GLY A 327 -1.97 20.50 11.36
C GLY A 327 -1.07 21.36 10.45
N GLU A 328 -0.58 22.48 10.94
CA GLU A 328 0.30 23.44 10.24
C GLU A 328 1.72 23.48 10.84
N GLU A 329 2.02 22.55 11.76
CA GLU A 329 3.26 22.48 12.53
C GLU A 329 4.19 21.39 12.01
N PHE A 330 5.46 21.73 11.94
CA PHE A 330 6.53 20.83 11.53
C PHE A 330 7.67 20.84 12.56
N THR A 331 8.46 19.79 12.57
CA THR A 331 9.67 19.69 13.40
C THR A 331 10.86 19.32 12.54
N ALA A 332 12.00 19.90 12.82
CA ALA A 332 13.28 19.50 12.26
C ALA A 332 14.22 19.04 13.37
N VAL A 333 14.85 17.89 13.18
CA VAL A 333 15.81 17.28 14.10
C VAL A 333 17.18 17.29 13.43
N PHE A 334 18.21 17.76 14.14
CA PHE A 334 19.60 17.77 13.69
C PHE A 334 20.45 16.89 14.62
N PRO A 335 20.54 15.59 14.37
CA PRO A 335 21.40 14.71 15.18
C PRO A 335 22.87 15.08 15.04
N GLY A 336 23.62 15.09 16.13
CA GLY A 336 25.04 15.37 16.18
C GLY A 336 25.43 16.85 16.01
N LYS A 337 24.44 17.76 15.88
CA LYS A 337 24.68 19.22 15.76
C LYS A 337 24.15 19.97 16.94
N ASP A 338 24.81 21.05 17.30
CA ASP A 338 24.29 22.04 18.26
C ASP A 338 23.42 23.10 17.55
N VAL A 339 22.94 24.05 18.35
CA VAL A 339 22.05 25.12 17.91
C VAL A 339 22.71 26.02 16.87
N ASP A 340 23.99 26.40 17.10
CA ASP A 340 24.72 27.31 16.23
C ASP A 340 25.00 26.67 14.86
N GLU A 341 25.30 25.39 14.83
CA GLU A 341 25.49 24.62 13.62
C GLU A 341 24.19 24.37 12.83
N ALA A 342 23.05 24.25 13.52
CA ALA A 342 21.73 24.02 12.90
C ALA A 342 21.11 25.33 12.35
N LEU A 343 21.35 26.45 13.01
CA LEU A 343 20.76 27.75 12.70
C LEU A 343 20.91 28.19 11.23
N PRO A 344 22.08 28.11 10.58
CA PRO A 344 22.24 28.53 9.19
C PRO A 344 21.37 27.75 8.20
N TYR A 345 21.13 26.47 8.45
CA TYR A 345 20.28 25.62 7.60
C TYR A 345 18.81 26.00 7.72
N LEU A 346 18.36 26.28 8.92
CA LEU A 346 16.99 26.73 9.19
C LEU A 346 16.73 28.14 8.64
N GLU A 347 17.71 29.04 8.75
CA GLU A 347 17.59 30.39 8.18
C GLU A 347 17.52 30.35 6.65
N ARG A 348 18.33 29.48 6.00
CA ARG A 348 18.21 29.24 4.57
C ARG A 348 16.82 28.71 4.21
N TYR A 349 16.30 27.74 4.96
CA TYR A 349 14.98 27.20 4.76
C TYR A 349 13.89 28.28 4.91
N ARG A 350 13.91 29.06 5.98
CA ARG A 350 12.96 30.16 6.22
C ARG A 350 12.94 31.13 5.03
N ARG A 351 14.11 31.56 4.55
CA ARG A 351 14.24 32.45 3.38
C ARG A 351 13.71 31.79 2.09
N GLN A 352 13.97 30.52 1.89
CA GLN A 352 13.44 29.77 0.73
C GLN A 352 11.92 29.67 0.76
N VAL A 353 11.29 29.57 1.93
CA VAL A 353 9.83 29.60 2.05
C VAL A 353 9.31 31.02 1.77
N ALA A 354 9.89 32.03 2.41
CA ALA A 354 9.46 33.42 2.26
C ALA A 354 9.60 33.97 0.83
N SER A 355 10.62 33.53 0.09
CA SER A 355 10.82 33.91 -1.32
C SER A 355 9.99 33.09 -2.31
N ALA A 356 9.39 31.98 -1.88
CA ALA A 356 8.56 31.17 -2.75
C ALA A 356 7.19 31.80 -2.91
N GLY A 357 6.94 32.39 -4.07
CA GLY A 357 5.59 32.79 -4.46
C GLY A 357 4.67 31.57 -4.62
N PHE A 358 3.57 31.54 -3.90
CA PHE A 358 2.54 30.52 -4.07
C PHE A 358 1.47 31.04 -5.03
N VAL A 359 1.31 30.37 -6.18
CA VAL A 359 0.29 30.75 -7.18
C VAL A 359 -1.04 30.12 -6.77
N VAL A 360 -1.95 30.96 -6.26
CA VAL A 360 -3.32 30.51 -6.00
C VAL A 360 -4.09 30.49 -7.33
N ARG A 361 -4.35 29.29 -7.83
CA ARG A 361 -5.26 29.09 -8.97
C ARG A 361 -6.69 29.26 -8.47
N GLY A 362 -7.39 30.28 -8.96
CA GLY A 362 -8.79 30.54 -8.60
C GLY A 362 -9.66 29.30 -8.81
N LYS A 363 -10.66 29.06 -7.94
CA LYS A 363 -11.62 27.96 -8.05
C LYS A 363 -12.12 27.88 -9.48
N GLN A 364 -11.96 26.71 -10.12
CA GLN A 364 -12.58 26.43 -11.42
C GLN A 364 -14.06 26.83 -11.36
N ARG A 365 -14.47 27.63 -12.32
CA ARG A 365 -15.87 27.98 -12.57
C ARG A 365 -16.78 26.78 -12.36
N LYS A 366 -17.81 26.91 -11.56
CA LYS A 366 -19.03 26.09 -11.72
C LYS A 366 -19.37 26.15 -13.21
N LYS A 367 -19.61 24.99 -13.84
CA LYS A 367 -20.12 24.86 -15.19
C LYS A 367 -21.44 25.64 -15.26
N THR A 368 -21.40 26.91 -15.62
CA THR A 368 -22.55 27.66 -16.05
C THR A 368 -22.72 27.40 -17.54
N GLY A 369 -23.95 27.16 -17.96
CA GLY A 369 -24.32 26.75 -19.30
C GLY A 369 -23.84 27.67 -20.43
N PRO A 370 -24.15 27.33 -21.70
CA PRO A 370 -23.53 27.90 -22.91
C PRO A 370 -23.74 29.41 -23.08
N GLU A 371 -24.65 30.05 -22.34
CA GLU A 371 -25.13 31.42 -22.66
C GLU A 371 -24.25 32.58 -22.18
N HIS A 372 -23.14 32.34 -21.43
CA HIS A 372 -22.29 33.44 -20.91
C HIS A 372 -20.83 33.37 -21.37
N ARG A 373 -20.59 33.05 -22.63
CA ARG A 373 -19.25 33.03 -23.24
C ARG A 373 -18.82 34.42 -23.74
N GLY A 374 -18.63 35.40 -22.87
CA GLY A 374 -18.28 36.72 -23.48
C GLY A 374 -17.42 37.69 -22.67
N LYS A 375 -17.31 37.58 -21.34
CA LYS A 375 -16.73 38.72 -20.56
C LYS A 375 -15.79 38.39 -19.41
N ASN A 376 -15.14 37.23 -19.37
CA ASN A 376 -14.17 36.97 -18.31
C ASN A 376 -12.83 36.55 -18.91
N GLY A 377 -11.85 37.40 -18.79
CA GLY A 377 -10.46 37.12 -19.10
C GLY A 377 -9.90 35.95 -18.28
N PRO A 378 -8.70 35.45 -18.60
CA PRO A 378 -8.07 34.32 -17.89
C PRO A 378 -8.06 34.60 -16.39
N PRO A 379 -8.25 33.56 -15.54
CA PRO A 379 -8.25 33.73 -14.11
C PRO A 379 -6.91 34.38 -13.69
N ARG A 380 -6.99 35.54 -13.03
CA ARG A 380 -5.78 36.22 -12.54
C ARG A 380 -5.09 35.31 -11.54
N GLU A 381 -3.95 34.79 -11.92
CA GLU A 381 -3.05 34.08 -11.01
C GLU A 381 -2.58 35.09 -9.94
N ARG A 382 -2.95 34.83 -8.69
CA ARG A 382 -2.46 35.64 -7.57
C ARG A 382 -1.29 34.93 -6.94
N VAL A 383 -0.13 35.55 -6.99
CA VAL A 383 1.03 35.11 -6.22
C VAL A 383 0.87 35.59 -4.79
N VAL A 384 0.82 34.66 -3.84
CA VAL A 384 0.72 34.93 -2.40
C VAL A 384 2.01 34.46 -1.74
N GLN A 385 2.58 35.30 -0.87
CA GLN A 385 3.72 34.92 -0.06
C GLN A 385 3.24 34.26 1.22
N VAL A 386 3.89 33.16 1.60
CA VAL A 386 3.68 32.45 2.86
C VAL A 386 5.01 32.40 3.58
N THR A 387 4.99 32.65 4.89
CA THR A 387 6.19 32.64 5.74
C THR A 387 6.05 31.59 6.84
N VAL A 388 7.15 31.28 7.51
CA VAL A 388 7.21 30.38 8.66
C VAL A 388 7.96 31.03 9.80
N SER A 389 7.48 30.80 11.01
CA SER A 389 8.20 31.10 12.25
C SER A 389 8.85 29.84 12.78
N ILE A 390 10.03 29.96 13.38
CA ILE A 390 10.85 28.85 13.84
C ILE A 390 11.35 29.11 15.25
N GLY A 391 11.19 28.13 16.14
CA GLY A 391 11.87 28.09 17.43
C GLY A 391 12.91 27.00 17.43
N LEU A 392 14.14 27.31 17.78
CA LEU A 392 15.28 26.39 17.79
C LEU A 392 15.81 26.26 19.25
N ALA A 393 16.03 25.00 19.66
CA ALA A 393 16.62 24.70 20.97
C ALA A 393 17.57 23.52 20.91
N GLY A 394 18.46 23.42 21.87
CA GLY A 394 19.37 22.30 22.07
C GLY A 394 19.51 21.90 23.53
N PRO A 395 20.18 20.77 23.83
CA PRO A 395 20.44 20.35 25.20
C PRO A 395 21.29 21.38 25.93
N LYS A 396 20.87 21.72 27.15
CA LYS A 396 21.70 22.51 28.09
C LYS A 396 22.61 21.58 28.89
N ARG A 397 23.74 22.07 29.39
CA ARG A 397 24.68 21.29 30.20
C ARG A 397 23.95 20.53 31.30
N GLY A 398 24.11 19.20 31.32
CA GLY A 398 23.51 18.29 32.29
C GLY A 398 22.07 17.81 31.97
N HIS A 399 21.42 18.28 30.90
CA HIS A 399 20.03 17.89 30.55
C HIS A 399 19.89 17.63 29.05
N SER A 400 19.94 16.37 28.68
CA SER A 400 19.79 15.93 27.28
C SER A 400 18.43 15.27 26.99
N ASP A 401 17.42 15.53 27.80
CA ASP A 401 16.07 15.03 27.58
C ASP A 401 15.45 15.69 26.32
N PRO A 402 15.20 14.92 25.25
CA PRO A 402 14.68 15.45 23.99
C PRO A 402 13.28 16.06 24.12
N ASP A 403 12.41 15.54 24.99
CA ASP A 403 11.07 16.08 25.20
C ASP A 403 11.12 17.46 25.85
N ARG A 404 12.07 17.68 26.75
CA ARG A 404 12.29 19.00 27.34
C ARG A 404 12.84 20.00 26.31
N VAL A 405 13.77 19.56 25.47
CA VAL A 405 14.31 20.40 24.37
C VAL A 405 13.23 20.76 23.37
N LEU A 406 12.34 19.82 23.05
CA LEU A 406 11.20 20.07 22.15
C LEU A 406 10.26 21.14 22.72
N LYS A 407 9.99 21.12 24.04
CA LYS A 407 9.22 22.18 24.75
C LYS A 407 9.91 23.53 24.70
N LEU A 408 11.25 23.57 24.84
CA LEU A 408 12.02 24.81 24.73
C LEU A 408 11.96 25.35 23.28
N ALA A 409 12.03 24.50 22.28
CA ALA A 409 11.87 24.91 20.90
C ALA A 409 10.45 25.48 20.62
N ASP A 410 9.40 24.89 21.21
CA ASP A 410 8.03 25.41 21.12
C ASP A 410 7.90 26.79 21.77
N GLN A 411 8.47 26.99 22.96
CA GLN A 411 8.53 28.31 23.63
C GLN A 411 9.28 29.34 22.78
N ALA A 412 10.38 28.95 22.14
CA ALA A 412 11.12 29.81 21.23
C ALA A 412 10.29 30.16 20.00
N LEU A 413 9.51 29.19 19.43
CA LEU A 413 8.55 29.43 18.35
C LEU A 413 7.48 30.45 18.74
N TYR A 414 6.92 30.33 19.93
CA TYR A 414 5.96 31.29 20.45
C TYR A 414 6.58 32.73 20.55
N ARG A 415 7.83 32.84 21.01
CA ARG A 415 8.56 34.14 21.00
C ARG A 415 8.79 34.66 19.57
N ALA A 416 9.05 33.78 18.60
CA ALA A 416 9.19 34.16 17.19
C ALA A 416 7.87 34.71 16.61
N LYS A 417 6.74 34.07 16.90
CA LYS A 417 5.40 34.53 16.49
C LYS A 417 5.06 35.90 17.08
N ASN A 418 5.32 36.12 18.38
CA ASN A 418 5.04 37.39 19.04
C ASN A 418 5.99 38.53 18.62
N ALA A 419 7.20 38.22 18.24
CA ALA A 419 8.19 39.21 17.77
C ALA A 419 7.95 39.69 16.33
N GLY A 420 6.82 39.30 15.67
CA GLY A 420 6.45 39.75 14.32
C GLY A 420 6.62 38.69 13.25
N ARG A 421 6.72 37.40 13.62
CA ARG A 421 6.75 36.24 12.69
C ARG A 421 7.92 36.25 11.71
N ASN A 422 7.91 35.31 10.74
CA ASN A 422 8.93 35.16 9.69
C ASN A 422 10.37 35.27 10.21
N ARG A 423 10.66 34.56 11.31
CA ARG A 423 11.98 34.60 11.98
C ARG A 423 12.27 33.32 12.74
N ILE A 424 13.51 33.22 13.15
CA ILE A 424 13.98 32.20 14.08
C ILE A 424 14.21 32.85 15.46
N ARG A 425 13.80 32.17 16.51
CA ARG A 425 14.20 32.44 17.89
C ARG A 425 14.89 31.22 18.46
N VAL A 426 15.94 31.44 19.19
CA VAL A 426 16.75 30.40 19.81
C VAL A 426 16.47 30.39 21.31
N ASP A 427 16.42 29.19 21.88
CA ASP A 427 16.51 28.96 23.32
C ASP A 427 17.84 28.26 23.59
N ALA A 428 18.87 29.06 23.95
CA ALA A 428 20.24 28.61 24.21
C ALA A 428 20.45 28.38 25.71
#